data_eb8a9c51ca15eea8bb53da72137867bf
#
_entry.id   eb8a9c51ca15eea8bb53da72137867bf
#
_cell.length_a   1.000
_cell.length_b   1.000
_cell.length_c   1.000
_cell.angle_alpha   90.00
_cell.angle_beta   90.00
_cell.angle_gamma   90.00
#
_symmetry.space_group_name_H-M   'P 1'
#
loop_
_entity.id
_entity.type
_entity.pdbx_description
1 polymer ?
#
loop_
_entity_poly.entity_id
_entity_poly.type
_entity_poly.pdbx_seq_one_letter_code
_entity_poly.pdbx_strand_id
1 'polypeptide(L)'
;MLITVLYGGEGPEREVSLRSGAAVTSAFAERGRDVTGADLRRKEDLFALLDEGNVEFAFIALHGGWGEDGTLQAALEMAGVPFSGSGHAACALAMDKTASKALFRWKGISVPKGIEVARGRCVRDVLDDPHFPPLLERSGKLVVKPCCSGSTVGVSI
;
A
#
# COMPACT_ATOMS: atom_id res chain seq x y z
N MET A 1 -14.20 0.41 24.05
CA MET A 1 -13.84 0.73 22.65
C MET A 1 -13.56 -0.58 21.95
N LEU A 2 -14.43 -0.92 21.01
CA LEU A 2 -14.27 -2.11 20.15
C LEU A 2 -13.22 -1.84 19.08
N ILE A 3 -12.22 -2.71 18.99
CA ILE A 3 -11.20 -2.68 17.95
C ILE A 3 -11.62 -3.67 16.86
N THR A 4 -11.81 -3.17 15.64
CA THR A 4 -12.06 -4.03 14.48
C THR A 4 -10.78 -4.18 13.67
N VAL A 5 -10.24 -5.39 13.60
CA VAL A 5 -9.03 -5.69 12.81
C VAL A 5 -9.46 -6.00 11.38
N LEU A 6 -9.09 -5.13 10.44
CA LEU A 6 -9.41 -5.26 9.02
C LEU A 6 -8.27 -6.01 8.31
N TYR A 7 -8.56 -7.14 7.68
CA TYR A 7 -7.57 -7.97 6.98
C TYR A 7 -8.19 -8.65 5.73
N GLY A 8 -7.38 -9.40 4.98
CA GLY A 8 -7.82 -10.09 3.77
C GLY A 8 -7.35 -9.41 2.49
N GLY A 9 -8.28 -8.85 1.73
CA GLY A 9 -8.00 -8.22 0.43
C GLY A 9 -8.13 -9.18 -0.75
N GLU A 10 -8.02 -8.64 -1.98
CA GLU A 10 -8.17 -9.39 -3.25
C GLU A 10 -6.82 -9.74 -3.90
N GLY A 11 -5.74 -9.16 -3.39
CA GLY A 11 -4.42 -9.23 -4.01
C GLY A 11 -3.62 -10.48 -3.67
N PRO A 12 -2.40 -10.59 -4.24
CA PRO A 12 -1.49 -11.71 -3.98
C PRO A 12 -1.01 -11.77 -2.51
N GLU A 13 -1.18 -10.70 -1.75
CA GLU A 13 -0.79 -10.59 -0.34
C GLU A 13 -1.90 -11.01 0.63
N ARG A 14 -3.06 -11.49 0.12
CA ARG A 14 -4.20 -11.89 0.94
C ARG A 14 -3.83 -12.88 2.06
N GLU A 15 -3.09 -13.94 1.74
CA GLU A 15 -2.70 -14.95 2.73
C GLU A 15 -1.81 -14.37 3.84
N VAL A 16 -0.96 -13.40 3.51
CA VAL A 16 -0.15 -12.68 4.50
C VAL A 16 -1.05 -11.84 5.39
N SER A 17 -2.02 -11.15 4.81
CA SER A 17 -2.97 -10.32 5.51
C SER A 17 -3.85 -11.13 6.47
N LEU A 18 -4.33 -12.30 6.05
CA LEU A 18 -5.11 -13.21 6.92
C LEU A 18 -4.30 -13.63 8.16
N ARG A 19 -3.03 -13.99 7.98
CA ARG A 19 -2.14 -14.35 9.09
C ARG A 19 -1.87 -13.16 10.01
N SER A 20 -1.59 -11.99 9.46
CA SER A 20 -1.40 -10.75 10.23
C SER A 20 -2.63 -10.40 11.03
N GLY A 21 -3.80 -10.44 10.40
CA GLY A 21 -5.08 -10.16 11.04
C GLY A 21 -5.38 -11.11 12.21
N ALA A 22 -5.18 -12.41 12.01
CA ALA A 22 -5.37 -13.41 13.05
C ALA A 22 -4.41 -13.17 14.24
N ALA A 23 -3.13 -12.91 13.96
CA ALA A 23 -2.13 -12.66 15.01
C ALA A 23 -2.44 -11.39 15.82
N VAL A 24 -2.83 -10.31 15.15
CA VAL A 24 -3.19 -9.05 15.81
C VAL A 24 -4.46 -9.20 16.64
N THR A 25 -5.49 -9.88 16.11
CA THR A 25 -6.73 -10.15 16.85
C THR A 25 -6.45 -10.95 18.12
N SER A 26 -5.65 -12.03 18.02
CA SER A 26 -5.23 -12.82 19.18
C SER A 26 -4.50 -11.98 20.23
N ALA A 27 -3.53 -11.18 19.78
CA ALA A 27 -2.72 -10.34 20.66
C ALA A 27 -3.55 -9.28 21.42
N PHE A 28 -4.58 -8.71 20.81
CA PHE A 28 -5.50 -7.81 21.49
C PHE A 28 -6.39 -8.56 22.49
N ALA A 29 -6.95 -9.72 22.10
CA ALA A 29 -7.77 -10.54 22.96
C ALA A 29 -7.01 -11.04 24.21
N GLU A 30 -5.76 -11.49 24.06
CA GLU A 30 -4.90 -11.90 25.16
C GLU A 30 -4.61 -10.76 26.17
N ARG A 31 -4.70 -9.51 25.72
CA ARG A 31 -4.57 -8.32 26.57
C ARG A 31 -5.90 -7.83 27.13
N GLY A 32 -6.96 -8.62 26.99
CA GLY A 32 -8.31 -8.28 27.49
C GLY A 32 -8.95 -7.08 26.78
N ARG A 33 -8.56 -6.83 25.51
CA ARG A 33 -9.20 -5.80 24.69
C ARG A 33 -10.43 -6.38 23.99
N ASP A 34 -11.44 -5.56 23.89
CA ASP A 34 -12.63 -5.87 23.08
C ASP A 34 -12.24 -5.76 21.60
N VAL A 35 -12.19 -6.89 20.91
CA VAL A 35 -11.67 -6.98 19.54
C VAL A 35 -12.48 -7.94 18.70
N THR A 36 -12.70 -7.58 17.44
CA THR A 36 -13.27 -8.45 16.40
C THR A 36 -12.39 -8.42 15.15
N GLY A 37 -12.44 -9.49 14.35
CA GLY A 37 -11.75 -9.57 13.06
C GLY A 37 -12.73 -9.47 11.91
N ALA A 38 -12.38 -8.72 10.86
CA ALA A 38 -13.18 -8.59 9.65
C ALA A 38 -12.34 -8.97 8.42
N ASP A 39 -12.70 -10.11 7.78
CA ASP A 39 -12.10 -10.54 6.51
C ASP A 39 -12.76 -9.80 5.35
N LEU A 40 -12.11 -8.77 4.86
CA LEU A 40 -12.56 -7.99 3.70
C LEU A 40 -12.06 -8.66 2.42
N ARG A 41 -12.94 -9.37 1.74
CA ARG A 41 -12.61 -10.04 0.47
C ARG A 41 -12.66 -9.08 -0.71
N ARG A 42 -13.53 -8.08 -0.63
CA ARG A 42 -13.79 -7.06 -1.64
C ARG A 42 -14.01 -5.71 -0.97
N LYS A 43 -13.95 -4.64 -1.74
CA LYS A 43 -14.22 -3.29 -1.24
C LYS A 43 -15.64 -3.14 -0.69
N GLU A 44 -16.59 -3.84 -1.31
CA GLU A 44 -18.00 -3.85 -0.89
C GLU A 44 -18.20 -4.37 0.53
N ASP A 45 -17.35 -5.30 0.98
CA ASP A 45 -17.40 -5.85 2.34
C ASP A 45 -17.08 -4.75 3.38
N LEU A 46 -16.19 -3.79 3.03
CA LEU A 46 -15.92 -2.63 3.88
C LEU A 46 -17.16 -1.74 4.02
N PHE A 47 -17.85 -1.45 2.93
CA PHE A 47 -19.05 -0.60 2.98
C PHE A 47 -20.16 -1.27 3.80
N ALA A 48 -20.37 -2.58 3.64
CA ALA A 48 -21.32 -3.33 4.46
C ALA A 48 -20.97 -3.25 5.96
N LEU A 49 -19.69 -3.42 6.30
CA LEU A 49 -19.20 -3.33 7.67
C LEU A 49 -19.41 -1.91 8.27
N LEU A 50 -19.17 -0.86 7.49
CA LEU A 50 -19.35 0.53 7.92
C LEU A 50 -20.83 0.89 8.08
N ASP A 51 -21.72 0.37 7.22
CA ASP A 51 -23.16 0.58 7.30
C ASP A 51 -23.78 -0.05 8.55
N GLU A 52 -23.19 -1.14 9.08
CA GLU A 52 -23.59 -1.72 10.37
C GLU A 52 -23.34 -0.79 11.56
N GLY A 53 -22.47 0.21 11.41
CA GLY A 53 -22.19 1.24 12.43
C GLY A 53 -21.45 0.77 13.67
N ASN A 54 -20.86 -0.42 13.64
CA ASN A 54 -20.24 -1.07 14.81
C ASN A 54 -18.70 -0.91 14.88
N VAL A 55 -18.09 -0.11 14.01
CA VAL A 55 -16.62 0.08 13.98
C VAL A 55 -16.25 1.33 14.77
N GLU A 56 -15.78 1.17 16.01
CA GLU A 56 -15.31 2.28 16.83
C GLU A 56 -13.86 2.66 16.53
N PHE A 57 -13.03 1.68 16.22
CA PHE A 57 -11.62 1.87 15.81
C PHE A 57 -11.23 0.74 14.85
N ALA A 58 -10.63 1.10 13.71
CA ALA A 58 -10.14 0.15 12.72
C ALA A 58 -8.62 -0.06 12.84
N PHE A 59 -8.19 -1.29 13.13
CA PHE A 59 -6.80 -1.68 13.02
C PHE A 59 -6.56 -2.28 11.62
N ILE A 60 -5.74 -1.62 10.81
CA ILE A 60 -5.50 -2.04 9.42
C ILE A 60 -4.39 -3.09 9.39
N ALA A 61 -4.73 -4.31 8.99
CA ALA A 61 -3.82 -5.43 8.74
C ALA A 61 -3.94 -5.95 7.29
N LEU A 62 -4.57 -5.16 6.39
CA LEU A 62 -4.51 -5.41 4.95
C LEU A 62 -3.10 -5.12 4.42
N HIS A 63 -2.68 -5.89 3.43
CA HIS A 63 -1.41 -5.71 2.73
C HIS A 63 -1.65 -5.52 1.24
N GLY A 64 -0.90 -4.58 0.67
CA GLY A 64 -0.94 -4.25 -0.75
C GLY A 64 -2.25 -3.63 -1.23
N GLY A 65 -2.26 -3.23 -2.50
CA GLY A 65 -3.43 -2.71 -3.17
C GLY A 65 -4.17 -1.61 -2.41
N TRP A 66 -5.49 -1.69 -2.43
CA TRP A 66 -6.37 -0.69 -1.81
C TRP A 66 -6.28 -0.62 -0.27
N GLY A 67 -5.63 -1.60 0.39
CA GLY A 67 -5.35 -1.56 1.82
C GLY A 67 -4.23 -0.58 2.20
N GLU A 68 -3.30 -0.29 1.26
CA GLU A 68 -2.12 0.53 1.48
C GLU A 68 -2.02 1.77 0.60
N ASP A 69 -2.81 1.87 -0.49
CA ASP A 69 -2.75 2.96 -1.46
C ASP A 69 -3.53 4.21 -1.09
N GLY A 70 -4.10 4.26 0.11
CA GLY A 70 -4.91 5.37 0.60
C GLY A 70 -6.42 5.18 0.38
N THR A 71 -6.86 4.21 -0.41
CA THR A 71 -8.28 3.97 -0.71
C THR A 71 -9.07 3.59 0.54
N LEU A 72 -8.59 2.60 1.30
CA LEU A 72 -9.19 2.18 2.57
C LEU A 72 -9.22 3.33 3.58
N GLN A 73 -8.10 4.03 3.71
CA GLN A 73 -7.95 5.14 4.65
C GLN A 73 -8.93 6.27 4.33
N ALA A 74 -9.12 6.61 3.04
CA ALA A 74 -10.09 7.61 2.62
C ALA A 74 -11.54 7.21 2.97
N ALA A 75 -11.90 5.94 2.79
CA ALA A 75 -13.23 5.45 3.15
C ALA A 75 -13.48 5.53 4.67
N LEU A 76 -12.49 5.15 5.49
CA LEU A 76 -12.56 5.27 6.95
C LEU A 76 -12.63 6.72 7.42
N GLU A 77 -11.84 7.63 6.81
CA GLU A 77 -11.90 9.08 7.09
C GLU A 77 -13.28 9.66 6.76
N MET A 78 -13.86 9.30 5.60
CA MET A 78 -15.22 9.74 5.22
C MET A 78 -16.29 9.22 6.17
N ALA A 79 -16.14 7.99 6.68
CA ALA A 79 -17.04 7.40 7.68
C ALA A 79 -16.80 7.94 9.11
N GLY A 80 -15.78 8.77 9.33
CA GLY A 80 -15.43 9.28 10.66
C GLY A 80 -14.88 8.21 11.61
N VAL A 81 -14.38 7.08 11.07
CA VAL A 81 -13.82 5.96 11.85
C VAL A 81 -12.32 6.19 12.06
N PRO A 82 -11.85 6.32 13.29
CA PRO A 82 -10.42 6.40 13.59
C PRO A 82 -9.73 5.07 13.28
N PHE A 83 -8.48 5.11 12.80
CA PHE A 83 -7.76 3.92 12.39
C PHE A 83 -6.26 3.98 12.68
N SER A 84 -5.60 2.83 12.62
CA SER A 84 -4.15 2.70 12.76
C SER A 84 -3.42 3.11 11.47
N GLY A 85 -2.29 3.82 11.61
CA GLY A 85 -1.42 4.16 10.50
C GLY A 85 -1.58 5.59 9.99
N SER A 86 -1.10 5.83 8.78
CA SER A 86 -1.11 7.15 8.13
C SER A 86 -2.43 7.41 7.41
N GLY A 87 -2.80 8.69 7.25
CA GLY A 87 -3.97 9.10 6.49
C GLY A 87 -3.85 8.85 4.98
N HIS A 88 -4.98 8.94 4.28
CA HIS A 88 -5.11 8.58 2.86
C HIS A 88 -4.08 9.25 1.95
N ALA A 89 -3.84 10.56 2.11
CA ALA A 89 -2.92 11.30 1.25
C ALA A 89 -1.46 10.83 1.40
N ALA A 90 -1.04 10.52 2.62
CA ALA A 90 0.30 10.00 2.90
C ALA A 90 0.46 8.58 2.33
N CYS A 91 -0.55 7.72 2.47
CA CYS A 91 -0.56 6.37 1.91
C CYS A 91 -0.50 6.40 0.38
N ALA A 92 -1.31 7.23 -0.28
CA ALA A 92 -1.31 7.38 -1.73
C ALA A 92 0.05 7.86 -2.27
N LEU A 93 0.64 8.87 -1.63
CA LEU A 93 1.97 9.37 -1.99
C LEU A 93 3.06 8.32 -1.77
N ALA A 94 3.00 7.57 -0.67
CA ALA A 94 4.01 6.56 -0.34
C ALA A 94 3.95 5.36 -1.29
N MET A 95 2.76 4.98 -1.75
CA MET A 95 2.58 3.87 -2.68
C MET A 95 3.11 4.21 -4.08
N ASP A 96 2.99 5.46 -4.54
CA ASP A 96 3.51 5.94 -5.82
C ASP A 96 5.00 6.28 -5.71
N LYS A 97 5.85 5.43 -6.29
CA LYS A 97 7.31 5.60 -6.25
C LYS A 97 7.80 6.85 -6.98
N THR A 98 7.10 7.29 -8.03
CA THR A 98 7.43 8.50 -8.77
C THR A 98 7.11 9.74 -7.94
N ALA A 99 5.90 9.80 -7.38
CA ALA A 99 5.48 10.88 -6.50
C ALA A 99 6.36 10.97 -5.24
N SER A 100 6.62 9.83 -4.58
CA SER A 100 7.52 9.75 -3.43
C SER A 100 8.92 10.29 -3.74
N LYS A 101 9.51 9.85 -4.85
CA LYS A 101 10.84 10.33 -5.27
C LYS A 101 10.87 11.83 -5.58
N ALA A 102 9.82 12.37 -6.19
CA ALA A 102 9.69 13.79 -6.47
C ALA A 102 9.65 14.61 -5.16
N LEU A 103 8.84 14.16 -4.20
CA LEU A 103 8.73 14.78 -2.88
C LEU A 103 10.06 14.72 -2.10
N PHE A 104 10.73 13.57 -2.11
CA PHE A 104 12.02 13.40 -1.44
C PHE A 104 13.09 14.32 -2.03
N ARG A 105 13.18 14.43 -3.37
CA ARG A 105 14.09 15.38 -4.04
C ARG A 105 13.77 16.81 -3.64
N TRP A 106 12.51 17.20 -3.63
CA TRP A 106 12.11 18.54 -3.21
C TRP A 106 12.52 18.86 -1.76
N LYS A 107 12.51 17.86 -0.89
CA LYS A 107 12.98 17.96 0.50
C LYS A 107 14.51 17.79 0.65
N GLY A 108 15.28 17.69 -0.42
CA GLY A 108 16.73 17.50 -0.36
C GLY A 108 17.16 16.08 0.05
N ILE A 109 16.23 15.12 0.09
CA ILE A 109 16.55 13.73 0.41
C ILE A 109 17.09 13.05 -0.86
N SER A 110 18.23 12.37 -0.73
CA SER A 110 18.84 11.64 -1.83
C SER A 110 17.99 10.44 -2.25
N VAL A 111 17.75 10.31 -3.55
CA VAL A 111 17.00 9.20 -4.13
C VAL A 111 17.78 8.55 -5.28
N PRO A 112 17.61 7.24 -5.52
CA PRO A 112 18.20 6.57 -6.66
C PRO A 112 17.78 7.22 -7.97
N LYS A 113 18.74 7.38 -8.90
CA LYS A 113 18.43 7.81 -10.27
C LYS A 113 17.57 6.74 -10.95
N GLY A 114 16.77 7.16 -11.91
CA GLY A 114 15.89 6.29 -12.68
C GLY A 114 15.02 7.09 -13.62
N ILE A 115 14.46 6.40 -14.58
CA ILE A 115 13.47 6.92 -15.51
C ILE A 115 12.12 6.26 -15.21
N GLU A 116 11.04 6.94 -15.54
CA GLU A 116 9.71 6.40 -15.53
C GLU A 116 9.34 5.96 -16.94
N VAL A 117 8.84 4.73 -17.06
CA VAL A 117 8.39 4.17 -18.33
C VAL A 117 6.87 4.07 -18.31
N ALA A 118 6.21 4.89 -19.12
CA ALA A 118 4.76 4.85 -19.24
C ALA A 118 4.28 3.52 -19.85
N ARG A 119 3.11 3.08 -19.44
CA ARG A 119 2.48 1.87 -19.99
C ARG A 119 2.33 2.01 -21.52
N GLY A 120 2.72 0.97 -22.26
CA GLY A 120 2.63 0.93 -23.71
C GLY A 120 3.85 1.47 -24.46
N ARG A 121 4.85 2.03 -23.79
CA ARG A 121 6.12 2.34 -24.44
C ARG A 121 6.85 1.05 -24.84
N CYS A 122 7.40 1.03 -26.06
CA CYS A 122 8.21 -0.11 -26.50
C CYS A 122 9.65 -0.03 -25.93
N VAL A 123 10.35 -1.14 -25.96
CA VAL A 123 11.74 -1.22 -25.46
C VAL A 123 12.65 -0.22 -26.16
N ARG A 124 12.47 -0.01 -27.48
CA ARG A 124 13.26 0.98 -28.24
C ARG A 124 13.11 2.39 -27.69
N ASP A 125 11.87 2.82 -27.36
CA ASP A 125 11.62 4.14 -26.79
C ASP A 125 12.34 4.34 -25.44
N VAL A 126 12.54 3.26 -24.69
CA VAL A 126 13.27 3.28 -23.41
C VAL A 126 14.76 3.39 -23.66
N LEU A 127 15.29 2.62 -24.62
CA LEU A 127 16.72 2.63 -24.97
C LEU A 127 17.15 3.96 -25.57
N ASP A 128 16.26 4.62 -26.31
CA ASP A 128 16.50 5.93 -26.97
C ASP A 128 16.27 7.11 -25.99
N ASP A 129 15.83 6.85 -24.75
CA ASP A 129 15.67 7.90 -23.74
C ASP A 129 17.05 8.42 -23.30
N PRO A 130 17.32 9.75 -23.41
CA PRO A 130 18.66 10.30 -23.15
C PRO A 130 19.17 10.08 -21.72
N HIS A 131 18.29 9.71 -20.79
CA HIS A 131 18.65 9.40 -19.40
C HIS A 131 18.98 7.92 -19.18
N PHE A 132 18.65 7.04 -20.13
CA PHE A 132 18.83 5.59 -19.98
C PHE A 132 20.30 5.14 -20.04
N PRO A 133 21.12 5.53 -21.06
CA PRO A 133 22.51 5.10 -21.15
C PRO A 133 23.35 5.45 -19.91
N PRO A 134 23.28 6.68 -19.35
CA PRO A 134 24.02 7.02 -18.14
C PRO A 134 23.63 6.21 -16.90
N LEU A 135 22.41 5.67 -16.85
CA LEU A 135 21.98 4.78 -15.76
C LEU A 135 22.65 3.42 -15.86
N LEU A 136 22.69 2.85 -17.08
CA LEU A 136 23.27 1.54 -17.34
C LEU A 136 24.80 1.55 -17.17
N GLU A 137 25.48 2.54 -17.72
CA GLU A 137 26.94 2.70 -17.63
C GLU A 137 27.43 2.79 -16.18
N ARG A 138 26.66 3.45 -15.31
CA ARG A 138 27.05 3.68 -13.92
C ARG A 138 26.94 2.44 -13.03
N SER A 139 26.00 1.56 -13.28
CA SER A 139 25.66 0.46 -12.36
C SER A 139 25.82 -0.94 -12.95
N GLY A 140 25.88 -1.06 -14.27
CA GLY A 140 25.92 -2.35 -14.98
C GLY A 140 24.65 -3.21 -14.81
N LYS A 141 23.78 -2.81 -13.90
CA LYS A 141 22.49 -3.46 -13.63
C LYS A 141 21.42 -2.43 -13.34
N LEU A 142 20.21 -2.71 -13.74
CA LEU A 142 19.05 -1.87 -13.50
C LEU A 142 17.97 -2.69 -12.77
N VAL A 143 17.21 -2.00 -11.93
CA VAL A 143 16.05 -2.58 -11.27
C VAL A 143 14.80 -1.98 -11.88
N VAL A 144 13.96 -2.80 -12.48
CA VAL A 144 12.65 -2.43 -13.01
C VAL A 144 11.59 -2.76 -11.95
N LYS A 145 10.74 -1.79 -11.63
CA LYS A 145 9.70 -1.93 -10.61
C LYS A 145 8.39 -1.35 -11.11
N PRO A 146 7.24 -1.96 -10.80
CA PRO A 146 5.97 -1.28 -10.93
C PRO A 146 5.92 -0.01 -10.09
N CYS A 147 5.32 1.05 -10.61
CA CYS A 147 5.23 2.34 -9.90
C CYS A 147 4.44 2.21 -8.59
N CYS A 148 3.25 1.59 -8.65
CA CYS A 148 2.28 1.53 -7.56
C CYS A 148 2.07 0.08 -7.06
N SER A 149 3.14 -0.61 -6.66
CA SER A 149 3.08 -1.97 -6.09
C SER A 149 4.09 -2.12 -4.96
N GLY A 150 3.76 -2.94 -3.97
CA GLY A 150 4.61 -3.25 -2.82
C GLY A 150 5.27 -4.64 -2.89
N SER A 151 5.91 -5.04 -1.80
CA SER A 151 6.37 -6.42 -1.50
C SER A 151 7.18 -7.11 -2.59
N THR A 152 7.95 -6.35 -3.37
CA THR A 152 8.77 -6.86 -4.48
C THR A 152 7.99 -7.50 -5.63
N VAL A 153 6.66 -7.40 -5.62
CA VAL A 153 5.81 -7.93 -6.71
C VAL A 153 6.13 -7.21 -8.02
N GLY A 154 6.46 -7.98 -9.06
CA GLY A 154 6.80 -7.46 -10.39
C GLY A 154 8.16 -6.74 -10.49
N VAL A 155 9.05 -6.91 -9.51
CA VAL A 155 10.43 -6.40 -9.57
C VAL A 155 11.31 -7.33 -10.40
N SER A 156 12.14 -6.75 -11.29
CA SER A 156 13.15 -7.45 -12.11
C SER A 156 14.50 -6.73 -12.03
N ILE A 157 15.60 -7.49 -12.20
CA ILE A 157 16.99 -7.02 -12.17
C ILE A 157 17.70 -7.46 -13.44
#